data_5ebcf68c3a3a1054deba38e5466dd50c
#
_entry.id   5ebcf68c3a3a1054deba38e5466dd50c
#
_cell.length_a   1.000
_cell.length_b   1.000
_cell.length_c   1.000
_cell.angle_alpha   90.00
_cell.angle_beta   90.00
_cell.angle_gamma   90.00
#
_symmetry.space_group_name_H-M   'P 1'
#
loop_
_entity.id
_entity.type
_entity.pdbx_description
1 polymer ?
#
loop_
_entity_poly.entity_id
_entity_poly.type
_entity_poly.pdbx_seq_one_letter_code
_entity_poly.pdbx_strand_id
1 'polypeptide(L)' 'MLETVKEIVAEELERDINTLSSESNFSKDLGADSLDVVELVMTLEEKLDFEIPDEEAEKMKTIGDVVTYIKERQ' A
#
# COMPACT_ATOMS: atom_id res chain seq x y z
N MET A 1 4.08 -12.01 -0.33
CA MET A 1 3.10 -10.90 -0.29
C MET A 1 3.75 -9.51 -0.14
N LEU A 2 4.71 -9.39 0.76
CA LEU A 2 5.40 -8.10 0.93
C LEU A 2 6.03 -7.60 -0.38
N GLU A 3 6.73 -8.47 -1.09
CA GLU A 3 7.38 -8.06 -2.34
C GLU A 3 6.35 -7.61 -3.38
N THR A 4 5.23 -8.30 -3.48
CA THR A 4 4.17 -7.93 -4.40
C THR A 4 3.61 -6.55 -4.08
N VAL A 5 3.35 -6.28 -2.81
CA VAL A 5 2.85 -4.98 -2.39
C VAL A 5 3.88 -3.89 -2.65
N LYS A 6 5.15 -4.17 -2.36
CA LYS A 6 6.22 -3.21 -2.63
C LYS A 6 6.32 -2.86 -4.11
N GLU A 7 6.18 -3.86 -4.98
CA GLU A 7 6.21 -3.64 -6.42
C GLU A 7 5.08 -2.71 -6.87
N ILE A 8 3.89 -2.96 -6.34
CA ILE A 8 2.73 -2.14 -6.69
C ILE A 8 2.91 -0.71 -6.19
N VAL A 9 3.37 -0.55 -4.96
CA VAL A 9 3.60 0.77 -4.37
C VAL A 9 4.68 1.52 -5.14
N ALA A 10 5.78 0.84 -5.48
CA ALA A 10 6.88 1.46 -6.21
C ALA A 10 6.41 1.98 -7.56
N GLU A 11 5.61 1.18 -8.25
CA GLU A 11 5.09 1.57 -9.56
C GLU A 11 4.11 2.73 -9.46
N GLU A 12 3.17 2.63 -8.53
CA GLU A 12 2.13 3.65 -8.36
C GLU A 12 2.69 5.00 -7.93
N LEU A 13 3.65 4.99 -7.01
CA LEU A 13 4.23 6.21 -6.46
C LEU A 13 5.55 6.62 -7.14
N GLU A 14 5.95 5.88 -8.17
CA GLU A 14 7.16 6.15 -8.92
C GLU A 14 8.40 6.22 -8.02
N ARG A 15 8.56 5.18 -7.19
CA ARG A 15 9.68 5.06 -6.26
C ARG A 15 10.50 3.82 -6.58
N ASP A 16 11.78 3.87 -6.23
CA ASP A 16 12.66 2.72 -6.38
C ASP A 16 12.28 1.67 -5.32
N ILE A 17 11.93 0.48 -5.76
CA ILE A 17 11.51 -0.60 -4.85
C ILE A 17 12.56 -0.91 -3.78
N ASN A 18 13.83 -0.69 -4.10
CA ASN A 18 14.91 -0.96 -3.16
C ASN A 18 14.94 0.01 -1.97
N THR A 19 14.23 1.13 -2.08
CA THR A 19 14.14 2.09 -0.99
C THR A 19 12.94 1.84 -0.08
N LEU A 20 12.11 0.85 -0.42
CA LEU A 20 10.89 0.55 0.31
C LEU A 20 11.06 -0.60 1.29
N SER A 21 10.34 -0.54 2.40
CA SER A 21 10.32 -1.62 3.38
C SER A 21 8.93 -1.69 3.99
N SER A 22 8.70 -2.71 4.83
CA SER A 22 7.43 -2.83 5.53
C SER A 22 7.16 -1.64 6.45
N GLU A 23 8.20 -0.95 6.88
CA GLU A 23 8.09 0.19 7.78
C GLU A 23 7.91 1.51 7.05
N SER A 24 8.00 1.53 5.72
CA SER A 24 7.83 2.75 4.95
C SER A 24 6.44 3.33 5.16
N ASN A 25 6.37 4.59 5.60
CA ASN A 25 5.12 5.28 5.86
C ASN A 25 4.71 6.05 4.60
N PHE A 26 3.48 5.88 4.18
CA PHE A 26 3.02 6.50 2.94
C PHE A 26 3.13 8.02 2.93
N SER A 27 2.73 8.68 4.01
CA SER A 27 2.79 10.12 4.06
C SER A 27 4.15 10.66 4.49
N LYS A 28 4.76 10.04 5.50
CA LYS A 28 6.02 10.55 6.04
C LYS A 28 7.23 10.22 5.19
N ASP A 29 7.29 8.98 4.71
CA ASP A 29 8.47 8.53 3.95
C ASP A 29 8.30 8.66 2.45
N LEU A 30 7.09 8.50 1.96
CA LEU A 30 6.82 8.48 0.53
C LEU A 30 6.13 9.75 0.02
N GLY A 31 5.75 10.63 0.93
CA GLY A 31 5.14 11.90 0.55
C GLY A 31 3.78 11.79 -0.12
N ALA A 32 3.08 10.68 0.08
CA ALA A 32 1.77 10.48 -0.51
C ALA A 32 0.70 11.21 0.30
N ASP A 33 -0.17 11.94 -0.39
CA ASP A 33 -1.30 12.58 0.30
C ASP A 33 -2.49 11.62 0.28
N SER A 34 -3.63 12.06 0.81
CA SER A 34 -4.79 11.16 0.91
C SER A 34 -5.31 10.70 -0.44
N LEU A 35 -5.22 11.54 -1.46
CA LEU A 35 -5.64 11.15 -2.80
C LEU A 35 -4.71 10.08 -3.37
N ASP A 36 -3.41 10.24 -3.16
CA ASP A 36 -2.43 9.26 -3.61
C ASP A 36 -2.68 7.90 -2.96
N VAL A 37 -3.00 7.93 -1.65
CA VAL A 37 -3.29 6.69 -0.92
C VAL A 37 -4.56 6.03 -1.45
N VAL A 38 -5.60 6.81 -1.74
CA VAL A 38 -6.84 6.28 -2.30
C VAL A 38 -6.58 5.60 -3.64
N GLU A 39 -5.82 6.25 -4.51
CA GLU A 39 -5.48 5.66 -5.81
C GLU A 39 -4.64 4.39 -5.65
N LEU A 40 -3.70 4.41 -4.71
CA LEU A 40 -2.88 3.24 -4.44
C LEU A 40 -3.74 2.06 -3.98
N VAL A 41 -4.68 2.33 -3.06
CA VAL A 41 -5.57 1.30 -2.56
C VAL A 41 -6.40 0.71 -3.69
N MET A 42 -6.92 1.55 -4.58
CA MET A 42 -7.70 1.09 -5.73
C MET A 42 -6.85 0.18 -6.64
N THR A 43 -5.59 0.55 -6.85
CA THR A 43 -4.69 -0.25 -7.66
C THR A 43 -4.42 -1.61 -7.01
N LEU A 44 -4.23 -1.61 -5.68
CA LEU A 44 -4.03 -2.84 -4.93
C LEU A 44 -5.25 -3.75 -5.04
N GLU A 45 -6.44 -3.19 -4.93
CA GLU A 45 -7.67 -3.95 -5.06
C GLU A 45 -7.78 -4.62 -6.43
N GLU A 46 -7.46 -3.88 -7.47
CA GLU A 46 -7.52 -4.42 -8.83
C GLU A 46 -6.49 -5.51 -9.07
N LYS A 47 -5.24 -5.26 -8.67
CA LYS A 47 -4.16 -6.19 -8.97
C LYS A 47 -4.19 -7.45 -8.11
N LEU A 48 -4.70 -7.34 -6.90
CA LEU A 48 -4.76 -8.46 -5.98
C LEU A 48 -6.14 -9.10 -5.92
N ASP A 49 -7.09 -8.55 -6.65
CA ASP A 49 -8.48 -9.01 -6.67
C ASP A 49 -9.01 -9.12 -5.24
N PHE A 50 -8.97 -8.02 -4.53
CA PHE A 50 -9.22 -7.98 -3.10
C PHE A 50 -9.87 -6.65 -2.72
N GLU A 51 -10.89 -6.67 -1.87
CA GLU A 51 -11.55 -5.45 -1.44
C GLU A 51 -10.97 -4.87 -0.15
N ILE A 52 -10.73 -3.57 -0.17
CA ILE A 52 -10.25 -2.84 1.00
C ILE A 52 -11.23 -1.71 1.27
N PRO A 53 -12.09 -1.83 2.29
CA PRO A 53 -13.03 -0.74 2.63
C PRO A 53 -12.30 0.54 2.99
N ASP A 54 -12.90 1.68 2.69
CA ASP A 54 -12.31 2.98 2.98
C ASP A 54 -11.91 3.13 4.44
N GLU A 55 -12.72 2.62 5.37
CA GLU A 55 -12.43 2.67 6.79
C GLU A 55 -11.11 1.97 7.12
N GLU A 56 -10.88 0.84 6.48
CA GLU A 56 -9.65 0.09 6.71
C GLU A 56 -8.46 0.76 6.03
N ALA A 57 -8.68 1.31 4.83
CA ALA A 57 -7.63 2.02 4.12
C ALA A 57 -7.10 3.19 4.93
N GLU A 58 -7.97 3.90 5.65
CA GLU A 58 -7.58 5.03 6.48
C GLU A 58 -6.63 4.63 7.62
N LYS A 59 -6.71 3.38 8.04
CA LYS A 59 -5.86 2.88 9.13
C LYS A 59 -4.50 2.40 8.66
N MET A 60 -4.35 2.24 7.36
CA MET A 60 -3.09 1.74 6.78
C MET A 60 -2.10 2.87 6.58
N LYS A 61 -1.12 2.95 7.47
CA LYS A 61 -0.09 3.99 7.45
C LYS A 61 1.18 3.56 6.74
N THR A 62 1.47 2.26 6.78
CA THR A 62 2.72 1.72 6.23
C THR A 62 2.45 0.59 5.25
N ILE A 63 3.48 0.23 4.50
CA ILE A 63 3.41 -0.92 3.60
C ILE A 63 3.12 -2.19 4.39
N GLY A 64 3.72 -2.32 5.57
CA GLY A 64 3.47 -3.47 6.45
C GLY A 64 2.02 -3.58 6.90
N ASP A 65 1.38 -2.44 7.13
CA ASP A 65 -0.04 -2.43 7.51
C ASP A 65 -0.89 -3.04 6.40
N VAL A 66 -0.58 -2.72 5.15
CA VAL A 66 -1.30 -3.26 4.00
C VAL A 66 -1.09 -4.77 3.90
N VAL A 67 0.16 -5.20 4.05
CA VAL A 67 0.50 -6.63 3.98
C VAL A 67 -0.23 -7.41 5.07
N THR A 68 -0.21 -6.89 6.29
CA THR A 68 -0.89 -7.53 7.43
C THR A 68 -2.39 -7.65 7.17
N TYR A 69 -2.99 -6.58 6.68
CA TYR A 69 -4.42 -6.59 6.40
C TYR A 69 -4.78 -7.69 5.39
N ILE A 70 -4.02 -7.77 4.31
CA ILE A 70 -4.28 -8.75 3.26
C ILE A 70 -4.08 -10.17 3.79
N LYS A 71 -3.00 -10.40 4.54
CA LYS A 71 -2.71 -11.72 5.11
C LYS A 71 -3.81 -12.21 6.05
N GLU A 72 -4.35 -11.29 6.84
CA GLU A 72 -5.39 -11.65 7.80
C GLU A 72 -6.71 -12.03 7.14
N ARG A 73 -6.90 -11.62 5.88
CA ARG A 73 -8.15 -11.87 5.18
C ARG A 73 -8.06 -12.92 4.09
N GLN A 74 -6.92 -13.51 3.93
CA GLN A 74 -6.75 -14.61 2.96
C GLN A 74 -7.20 -15.95 3.53
#